data_0eb949f4a1b93f435cdfc81b159dc1cb
#
_entry.id   0eb949f4a1b93f435cdfc81b159dc1cb
#
_cell.length_a   1.000
_cell.length_b   1.000
_cell.length_c   1.000
_cell.angle_alpha   90.00
_cell.angle_beta   90.00
_cell.angle_gamma   90.00
#
_symmetry.space_group_name_H-M   'P 1'
#
loop_
_entity.id
_entity.type
_entity.pdbx_description
1 polymer ?
#
loop_
_entity_poly.entity_id
_entity_poly.type
_entity_poly.pdbx_seq_one_letter_code
_entity_poly.pdbx_strand_id
1 'polypeptide(L)'
;MAFAIGAGRTVLGTAFLLDPVRSVRFMGVDAATANRMTWMAQMMAVRDAVIGAGTLGAAARGGGAAWLIGGAVADFVDAVAIGKAVQDGRLKGAVPTMVSVGAVGLAGIALVAAIGARRQR
;
A
#
# COMPACT_ATOMS: atom_id res chain seq x y z
N MET A 1 10.41 -2.04 -13.55
CA MET A 1 9.59 -2.56 -12.43
C MET A 1 9.46 -1.55 -11.30
N ALA A 2 10.54 -0.98 -10.73
CA ALA A 2 10.49 0.02 -9.66
C ALA A 2 9.63 1.25 -10.02
N PHE A 3 9.74 1.75 -11.24
CA PHE A 3 8.95 2.88 -11.73
C PHE A 3 7.44 2.58 -11.72
N ALA A 4 7.02 1.41 -12.19
CA ALA A 4 5.62 1.00 -12.20
C ALA A 4 5.06 0.85 -10.77
N ILE A 5 5.83 0.29 -9.84
CA ILE A 5 5.46 0.17 -8.43
C ILE A 5 5.30 1.57 -7.81
N GLY A 6 6.26 2.46 -8.03
CA GLY A 6 6.22 3.83 -7.52
C GLY A 6 5.03 4.62 -8.06
N ALA A 7 4.77 4.54 -9.36
CA ALA A 7 3.62 5.20 -10.01
C ALA A 7 2.29 4.68 -9.46
N GLY A 8 2.13 3.36 -9.36
CA GLY A 8 0.92 2.73 -8.81
C GLY A 8 0.63 3.19 -7.37
N ARG A 9 1.64 3.21 -6.51
CA ARG A 9 1.50 3.69 -5.12
C ARG A 9 1.14 5.17 -5.05
N THR A 10 1.78 6.01 -5.87
CA THR A 10 1.47 7.45 -5.90
C THR A 10 0.01 7.67 -6.32
N VAL A 11 -0.46 6.97 -7.36
CA VAL A 11 -1.85 7.07 -7.83
C VAL A 11 -2.83 6.59 -6.77
N LEU A 12 -2.60 5.43 -6.15
CA LEU A 12 -3.47 4.89 -5.11
C LEU A 12 -3.48 5.79 -3.87
N GLY A 13 -2.32 6.21 -3.39
CA GLY A 13 -2.24 7.12 -2.25
C GLY A 13 -2.98 8.44 -2.51
N THR A 14 -2.83 9.01 -3.70
CA THR A 14 -3.55 10.23 -4.09
C THR A 14 -5.07 10.00 -4.14
N ALA A 15 -5.54 8.89 -4.71
CA ALA A 15 -6.96 8.56 -4.77
C ALA A 15 -7.57 8.43 -3.37
N PHE A 16 -6.89 7.78 -2.43
CA PHE A 16 -7.33 7.67 -1.03
C PHE A 16 -7.30 9.01 -0.28
N LEU A 17 -6.41 9.93 -0.66
CA LEU A 17 -6.41 11.29 -0.10
C LEU A 17 -7.58 12.12 -0.60
N LEU A 18 -7.94 11.99 -1.87
CA LEU A 18 -9.01 12.78 -2.49
C LEU A 18 -10.41 12.33 -2.03
N ASP A 19 -10.64 11.03 -1.86
CA ASP A 19 -11.91 10.48 -1.38
C ASP A 19 -11.70 9.31 -0.40
N PRO A 20 -11.29 9.61 0.84
CA PRO A 20 -10.97 8.58 1.82
C PRO A 20 -12.19 7.77 2.26
N VAL A 21 -13.37 8.38 2.33
CA VAL A 21 -14.61 7.69 2.74
C VAL A 21 -14.99 6.63 1.72
N ARG A 22 -15.00 6.97 0.43
CA ARG A 22 -15.34 6.05 -0.65
C ARG A 22 -14.32 4.93 -0.73
N SER A 23 -13.04 5.24 -0.58
CA SER A 23 -11.95 4.27 -0.59
C SER A 23 -12.08 3.26 0.55
N VAL A 24 -12.40 3.72 1.76
CA VAL A 24 -12.62 2.84 2.91
C VAL A 24 -13.90 2.02 2.76
N ARG A 25 -14.97 2.60 2.22
CA ARG A 25 -16.22 1.86 1.94
C ARG A 25 -16.00 0.71 0.95
N PHE A 26 -15.10 0.89 0.00
CA PHE A 26 -14.72 -0.18 -0.93
C PHE A 26 -14.16 -1.40 -0.21
N MET A 27 -13.58 -1.24 0.99
CA MET A 27 -13.13 -2.33 1.85
C MET A 27 -14.26 -3.09 2.57
N GLY A 28 -15.52 -2.77 2.28
CA GLY A 28 -16.68 -3.51 2.82
C GLY A 28 -17.18 -3.02 4.17
N VAL A 29 -16.81 -1.81 4.62
CA VAL A 29 -17.34 -1.20 5.84
C VAL A 29 -18.52 -0.27 5.54
N ASP A 30 -19.41 -0.09 6.52
CA ASP A 30 -20.53 0.85 6.43
C ASP A 30 -20.06 2.31 6.42
N ALA A 31 -20.95 3.23 6.01
CA ALA A 31 -20.62 4.64 5.86
C ALA A 31 -20.22 5.31 7.18
N ALA A 32 -20.83 4.92 8.30
CA ALA A 32 -20.53 5.51 9.61
C ALA A 32 -19.12 5.09 10.08
N THR A 33 -18.76 3.82 9.90
CA THR A 33 -17.42 3.30 10.18
C THR A 33 -16.39 3.95 9.24
N ALA A 34 -16.67 4.06 7.94
CA ALA A 34 -15.77 4.71 6.98
C ALA A 34 -15.48 6.16 7.37
N ASN A 35 -16.51 6.93 7.78
CA ASN A 35 -16.31 8.29 8.27
C ASN A 35 -15.41 8.38 9.51
N ARG A 36 -15.57 7.46 10.46
CA ARG A 36 -14.72 7.40 11.66
C ARG A 36 -13.28 7.00 11.35
N MET A 37 -13.05 6.22 10.30
CA MET A 37 -11.73 5.74 9.87
C MET A 37 -11.01 6.68 8.89
N THR A 38 -11.63 7.80 8.51
CA THR A 38 -11.09 8.73 7.50
C THR A 38 -9.66 9.18 7.81
N TRP A 39 -9.39 9.57 9.07
CA TRP A 39 -8.07 9.99 9.50
C TRP A 39 -6.99 8.89 9.30
N MET A 40 -7.34 7.64 9.60
CA MET A 40 -6.42 6.52 9.41
C MET A 40 -6.17 6.25 7.92
N ALA A 41 -7.22 6.29 7.10
CA ALA A 41 -7.11 6.16 5.65
C ALA A 41 -6.21 7.26 5.05
N GLN A 42 -6.35 8.50 5.53
CA GLN A 42 -5.49 9.60 5.09
C GLN A 42 -4.03 9.41 5.49
N MET A 43 -3.75 8.93 6.72
CA MET A 43 -2.37 8.64 7.14
C MET A 43 -1.73 7.56 6.25
N MET A 44 -2.46 6.48 5.96
CA MET A 44 -1.98 5.42 5.07
C MET A 44 -1.76 5.96 3.66
N ALA A 45 -2.67 6.79 3.17
CA ALA A 45 -2.58 7.39 1.84
C ALA A 45 -1.37 8.32 1.68
N VAL A 46 -1.08 9.17 2.68
CA VAL A 46 0.13 10.02 2.68
C VAL A 46 1.39 9.17 2.67
N ARG A 47 1.44 8.12 3.49
CA ARG A 47 2.57 7.19 3.52
C ARG A 47 2.81 6.57 2.15
N ASP A 48 1.78 6.07 1.49
CA ASP A 48 1.88 5.44 0.19
C ASP A 48 2.25 6.44 -0.92
N ALA A 49 1.73 7.66 -0.88
CA ALA A 49 2.12 8.72 -1.79
C ALA A 49 3.62 9.08 -1.63
N VAL A 50 4.11 9.20 -0.40
CA VAL A 50 5.53 9.49 -0.12
C VAL A 50 6.44 8.35 -0.56
N ILE A 51 6.10 7.09 -0.24
CA ILE A 51 6.88 5.93 -0.66
C ILE A 51 6.87 5.82 -2.18
N GLY A 52 5.72 6.05 -2.83
CA GLY A 52 5.58 6.03 -4.28
C GLY A 52 6.44 7.09 -4.96
N ALA A 53 6.33 8.34 -4.53
CA ALA A 53 7.11 9.46 -5.06
C ALA A 53 8.61 9.27 -4.82
N GLY A 54 8.99 8.80 -3.63
CA GLY A 54 10.38 8.48 -3.30
C GLY A 54 10.95 7.38 -4.18
N THR A 55 10.16 6.33 -4.46
CA THR A 55 10.52 5.23 -5.36
C THR A 55 10.74 5.75 -6.79
N LEU A 56 9.81 6.60 -7.29
CA LEU A 56 9.91 7.21 -8.63
C LEU A 56 11.16 8.08 -8.74
N GLY A 57 11.36 8.99 -7.80
CA GLY A 57 12.52 9.89 -7.81
C GLY A 57 13.85 9.16 -7.68
N ALA A 58 13.91 8.07 -6.93
CA ALA A 58 15.11 7.25 -6.82
C ALA A 58 15.33 6.38 -8.07
N ALA A 59 14.28 5.81 -8.65
CA ALA A 59 14.36 5.02 -9.88
C ALA A 59 14.84 5.87 -11.07
N ALA A 60 14.40 7.13 -11.16
CA ALA A 60 14.87 8.07 -12.18
C ALA A 60 16.37 8.36 -12.09
N ARG A 61 16.99 8.15 -10.92
CA ARG A 61 18.43 8.31 -10.67
C ARG A 61 19.20 6.98 -10.65
N GLY A 62 18.59 5.91 -11.14
CA GLY A 62 19.19 4.56 -11.16
C GLY A 62 19.25 3.86 -9.79
N GLY A 63 18.47 4.33 -8.82
CA GLY A 63 18.37 3.77 -7.47
C GLY A 63 16.98 3.21 -7.16
N GLY A 64 16.64 3.16 -5.86
CA GLY A 64 15.28 2.86 -5.40
C GLY A 64 15.12 1.65 -4.48
N ALA A 65 16.18 0.85 -4.29
CA ALA A 65 16.11 -0.37 -3.47
C ALA A 65 15.61 -0.11 -2.03
N ALA A 66 16.07 0.96 -1.39
CA ALA A 66 15.64 1.32 -0.04
C ALA A 66 14.14 1.67 0.02
N TRP A 67 13.63 2.42 -0.97
CA TRP A 67 12.22 2.76 -1.08
C TRP A 67 11.35 1.55 -1.36
N LEU A 68 11.80 0.63 -2.20
CA LEU A 68 11.10 -0.63 -2.48
C LEU A 68 11.03 -1.52 -1.23
N ILE A 69 12.11 -1.60 -0.45
CA ILE A 69 12.13 -2.35 0.81
C ILE A 69 11.19 -1.69 1.82
N GLY A 70 11.23 -0.37 1.98
CA GLY A 70 10.32 0.36 2.86
C GLY A 70 8.85 0.14 2.49
N GLY A 71 8.54 0.17 1.19
CA GLY A 71 7.22 -0.16 0.67
C GLY A 71 6.80 -1.60 0.98
N ALA A 72 7.69 -2.57 0.77
CA ALA A 72 7.40 -3.98 1.07
C ALA A 72 7.12 -4.22 2.55
N VAL A 73 7.88 -3.56 3.45
CA VAL A 73 7.64 -3.63 4.90
C VAL A 73 6.27 -3.04 5.24
N ALA A 74 5.92 -1.88 4.67
CA ALA A 74 4.63 -1.25 4.89
C ALA A 74 3.47 -2.15 4.44
N ASP A 75 3.57 -2.73 3.24
CA ASP A 75 2.56 -3.66 2.70
C ASP A 75 2.41 -4.91 3.57
N PHE A 76 3.51 -5.44 4.08
CA PHE A 76 3.48 -6.60 4.95
C PHE A 76 2.75 -6.29 6.27
N VAL A 77 3.07 -5.15 6.90
CA VAL A 77 2.39 -4.71 8.13
C VAL A 77 0.91 -4.50 7.91
N ASP A 78 0.52 -3.86 6.79
CA ASP A 78 -0.88 -3.66 6.43
C ASP A 78 -1.60 -5.00 6.21
N ALA A 79 -0.98 -5.93 5.51
CA ALA A 79 -1.53 -7.27 5.27
C ALA A 79 -1.80 -8.02 6.58
N VAL A 80 -0.87 -7.96 7.53
CA VAL A 80 -1.02 -8.56 8.86
C VAL A 80 -2.16 -7.89 9.62
N ALA A 81 -2.21 -6.55 9.64
CA ALA A 81 -3.23 -5.79 10.35
C ALA A 81 -4.64 -6.05 9.78
N ILE A 82 -4.79 -6.02 8.45
CA ILE A 82 -6.06 -6.30 7.78
C ILE A 82 -6.45 -7.76 7.97
N GLY A 83 -5.52 -8.71 7.81
CA GLY A 83 -5.77 -10.13 8.01
C GLY A 83 -6.26 -10.43 9.43
N LYS A 84 -5.64 -9.80 10.44
CA LYS A 84 -6.10 -9.91 11.81
C LYS A 84 -7.50 -9.33 12.03
N ALA A 85 -7.78 -8.16 11.43
CA ALA A 85 -9.11 -7.53 11.51
C ALA A 85 -10.20 -8.40 10.86
N VAL A 86 -9.88 -9.14 9.79
CA VAL A 86 -10.78 -10.13 9.17
C VAL A 86 -11.00 -11.32 10.12
N GLN A 87 -9.93 -11.88 10.70
CA GLN A 87 -10.03 -13.00 11.66
C GLN A 87 -10.83 -12.63 12.90
N ASP A 88 -10.66 -11.41 13.41
CA ASP A 88 -11.42 -10.89 14.57
C ASP A 88 -12.87 -10.51 14.20
N GLY A 89 -13.30 -10.67 12.96
CA GLY A 89 -14.64 -10.33 12.48
C GLY A 89 -14.93 -8.82 12.38
N ARG A 90 -13.91 -7.98 12.49
CA ARG A 90 -14.03 -6.51 12.40
C ARG A 90 -14.21 -6.03 10.96
N LEU A 91 -13.65 -6.77 9.99
CA LEU A 91 -13.85 -6.56 8.57
C LEU A 91 -14.50 -7.80 7.97
N LYS A 92 -15.53 -7.59 7.15
CA LYS A 92 -16.30 -8.66 6.51
C LYS A 92 -16.26 -8.54 4.99
N GLY A 93 -16.38 -9.70 4.31
CA GLY A 93 -16.42 -9.76 2.87
C GLY A 93 -15.11 -10.20 2.21
N ALA A 94 -15.15 -10.39 0.91
CA ALA A 94 -14.00 -10.88 0.13
C ALA A 94 -12.94 -9.79 -0.09
N VAL A 95 -13.32 -8.52 -0.17
CA VAL A 95 -12.42 -7.42 -0.52
C VAL A 95 -11.27 -7.25 0.49
N PRO A 96 -11.50 -7.22 1.83
CA PRO A 96 -10.39 -7.14 2.80
C PRO A 96 -9.40 -8.30 2.68
N THR A 97 -9.92 -9.52 2.46
CA THR A 97 -9.07 -10.70 2.26
C THR A 97 -8.23 -10.59 0.99
N MET A 98 -8.85 -10.17 -0.13
CA MET A 98 -8.14 -9.94 -1.40
C MET A 98 -7.08 -8.85 -1.26
N VAL A 99 -7.37 -7.76 -0.55
CA VAL A 99 -6.42 -6.68 -0.29
C VAL A 99 -5.24 -7.17 0.54
N SER A 100 -5.50 -7.94 1.59
CA SER A 100 -4.44 -8.54 2.44
C SER A 100 -3.53 -9.46 1.62
N VAL A 101 -4.09 -10.36 0.82
CA VAL A 101 -3.33 -11.27 -0.06
C VAL A 101 -2.57 -10.48 -1.13
N GLY A 102 -3.21 -9.48 -1.74
CA GLY A 102 -2.58 -8.60 -2.73
C GLY A 102 -1.40 -7.82 -2.16
N ALA A 103 -1.53 -7.32 -0.92
CA ALA A 103 -0.44 -6.60 -0.23
C ALA A 103 0.78 -7.51 0.03
N VAL A 104 0.56 -8.77 0.44
CA VAL A 104 1.65 -9.74 0.58
C VAL A 104 2.32 -10.00 -0.77
N GLY A 105 1.54 -10.16 -1.85
CA GLY A 105 2.06 -10.33 -3.21
C GLY A 105 2.92 -9.15 -3.66
N LEU A 106 2.43 -7.93 -3.46
CA LEU A 106 3.16 -6.70 -3.79
C LEU A 106 4.45 -6.55 -2.96
N ALA A 107 4.42 -6.90 -1.67
CA ALA A 107 5.60 -6.91 -0.82
C ALA A 107 6.68 -7.87 -1.37
N GLY A 108 6.28 -9.07 -1.80
CA GLY A 108 7.17 -10.05 -2.44
C GLY A 108 7.77 -9.52 -3.74
N ILE A 109 6.95 -8.94 -4.63
CA ILE A 109 7.39 -8.36 -5.90
C ILE A 109 8.37 -7.19 -5.64
N ALA A 110 8.06 -6.31 -4.69
CA ALA A 110 8.92 -5.18 -4.34
C ALA A 110 10.29 -5.64 -3.80
N LEU A 111 10.30 -6.71 -2.99
CA LEU A 111 11.54 -7.29 -2.46
C LEU A 111 12.41 -7.89 -3.56
N VAL A 112 11.82 -8.64 -4.49
CA VAL A 112 12.52 -9.19 -5.67
C VAL A 112 13.10 -8.06 -6.53
N ALA A 113 12.31 -6.99 -6.76
CA ALA A 113 12.79 -5.82 -7.49
C ALA A 113 13.96 -5.13 -6.79
N ALA A 114 13.94 -5.02 -5.46
CA ALA A 114 15.03 -4.43 -4.67
C ALA A 114 16.32 -5.25 -4.77
N ILE A 115 16.23 -6.59 -4.73
CA ILE A 115 17.38 -7.49 -4.89
C ILE A 115 17.96 -7.33 -6.30
N GLY A 116 17.12 -7.30 -7.33
CA GLY A 116 17.55 -7.09 -8.71
C GLY A 116 18.28 -5.76 -8.92
N ALA A 117 17.77 -4.69 -8.33
CA ALA A 117 18.37 -3.35 -8.41
C ALA A 117 19.76 -3.26 -7.72
N ARG A 118 20.02 -4.08 -6.69
CA ARG A 118 21.34 -4.16 -6.03
C ARG A 118 22.39 -4.89 -6.87
N ARG A 119 21.99 -5.88 -7.67
CA ARG A 119 22.89 -6.69 -8.50
C ARG A 119 23.38 -5.95 -9.76
N GLN A 120 22.75 -4.84 -10.12
CA GLN A 120 23.11 -4.03 -11.29
C GLN A 120 24.10 -2.89 -10.97
N ARG A 121 24.54 -2.80 -9.72
CA ARG A 121 25.60 -1.87 -9.26
C ARG A 121 26.89 -2.62 -8.98
#